data_2542c9fc5c012779dc9b7f9b58b5e093
#
_entry.id   2542c9fc5c012779dc9b7f9b58b5e093
#
_cell.length_a   1.000
_cell.length_b   1.000
_cell.length_c   1.000
_cell.angle_alpha   90.00
_cell.angle_beta   90.00
_cell.angle_gamma   90.00
#
_symmetry.space_group_name_H-M   'P 1'
#
loop_
_entity.id
_entity.type
_entity.pdbx_description
1 polymer ?
#
loop_
_entity_poly.entity_id
_entity_poly.type
_entity_poly.pdbx_seq_one_letter_code
_entity_poly.pdbx_strand_id
1 'polypeptide(L)'
;MTLPPFERFYAEHREEIFAFLVRRLGRERADDAFQETFLRALRAYPKLRHGEHLRAWAYTIASRIAIDEHRRPRADAELPELSSLDGRPAFAQLEHLADQLPPTERAAVVLRSGYDLDYAEIGTARGSNATAARQAASAGIRRLRRKEAQ
;
A
#
# COMPACT_ATOMS: atom_id res chain seq x y z
N MET A 1 -23.03 -9.43 5.12
CA MET A 1 -21.88 -10.02 5.80
C MET A 1 -21.47 -9.17 6.99
N THR A 2 -21.33 -9.78 8.15
CA THR A 2 -21.03 -9.05 9.37
C THR A 2 -19.55 -8.70 9.44
N LEU A 3 -19.26 -7.47 9.86
CA LEU A 3 -17.89 -7.02 10.05
C LEU A 3 -17.26 -7.80 11.21
N PRO A 4 -16.07 -8.42 11.04
CA PRO A 4 -15.41 -9.12 12.14
C PRO A 4 -14.95 -8.12 13.22
N PRO A 5 -14.70 -8.58 14.45
CA PRO A 5 -14.15 -7.68 15.48
C PRO A 5 -12.81 -7.10 15.03
N PHE A 6 -12.53 -5.87 15.45
CA PHE A 6 -11.30 -5.17 15.05
C PHE A 6 -10.04 -5.97 15.44
N GLU A 7 -10.06 -6.61 16.59
CA GLU A 7 -8.91 -7.42 17.05
C GLU A 7 -8.56 -8.54 16.08
N ARG A 8 -9.57 -9.15 15.48
CA ARG A 8 -9.36 -10.18 14.47
C ARG A 8 -8.79 -9.60 13.18
N PHE A 9 -9.32 -8.49 12.73
CA PHE A 9 -8.80 -7.78 11.57
C PHE A 9 -7.34 -7.41 11.79
N TYR A 10 -7.03 -6.86 12.95
CA TYR A 10 -5.65 -6.49 13.31
C TYR A 10 -4.72 -7.72 13.28
N ALA A 11 -5.13 -8.81 13.93
CA ALA A 11 -4.32 -10.02 14.00
C ALA A 11 -4.05 -10.63 12.63
N GLU A 12 -5.03 -10.56 11.73
CA GLU A 12 -4.90 -11.15 10.39
C GLU A 12 -3.98 -10.35 9.47
N HIS A 13 -3.93 -9.03 9.62
CA HIS A 13 -3.26 -8.17 8.64
C HIS A 13 -2.02 -7.44 9.17
N ARG A 14 -1.76 -7.49 10.46
CA ARG A 14 -0.68 -6.70 11.06
C ARG A 14 0.70 -7.00 10.49
N GLU A 15 1.01 -8.29 10.28
CA GLU A 15 2.34 -8.67 9.81
C GLU A 15 2.62 -8.23 8.39
N GLU A 16 1.67 -8.43 7.49
CA GLU A 16 1.85 -8.03 6.10
C GLU A 16 1.88 -6.51 5.94
N ILE A 17 1.09 -5.78 6.73
CA ILE A 17 1.10 -4.32 6.69
C ILE A 17 2.43 -3.78 7.24
N PHE A 18 2.93 -4.35 8.34
CA PHE A 18 4.23 -3.95 8.89
C PHE A 18 5.35 -4.20 7.87
N ALA A 19 5.35 -5.38 7.24
CA ALA A 19 6.36 -5.70 6.23
C ALA A 19 6.31 -4.73 5.04
N PHE A 20 5.11 -4.37 4.61
CA PHE A 20 4.92 -3.37 3.55
C PHE A 20 5.54 -2.04 3.94
N LEU A 21 5.27 -1.56 5.15
CA LEU A 21 5.77 -0.27 5.63
C LEU A 21 7.29 -0.28 5.81
N VAL A 22 7.86 -1.39 6.27
CA VAL A 22 9.31 -1.52 6.40
C VAL A 22 9.98 -1.40 5.03
N ARG A 23 9.43 -2.05 4.02
CA ARG A 23 9.98 -1.94 2.66
C ARG A 23 9.88 -0.53 2.11
N ARG A 24 8.80 0.19 2.45
CA ARG A 24 8.59 1.54 1.93
C ARG A 24 9.37 2.61 2.68
N LEU A 25 9.56 2.45 3.99
CA LEU A 25 10.05 3.52 4.86
C LEU A 25 11.33 3.17 5.63
N GLY A 26 11.68 1.89 5.70
CA GLY A 26 12.72 1.42 6.62
C GLY A 26 12.14 1.18 8.02
N ARG A 27 12.86 0.40 8.85
CA ARG A 27 12.35 -0.04 10.15
C ARG A 27 12.02 1.08 11.11
N GLU A 28 12.87 2.10 11.17
CA GLU A 28 12.67 3.21 12.11
C GLU A 28 11.35 3.94 11.88
N ARG A 29 11.07 4.25 10.62
CA ARG A 29 9.85 5.00 10.28
C ARG A 29 8.63 4.10 10.20
N ALA A 30 8.83 2.80 9.99
CA ALA A 30 7.73 1.86 9.86
C ALA A 30 6.96 1.69 11.16
N ASP A 31 7.62 1.76 12.31
CA ASP A 31 6.95 1.61 13.60
C ASP A 31 5.87 2.69 13.78
N ASP A 32 6.24 3.95 13.58
CA ASP A 32 5.29 5.05 13.71
C ASP A 32 4.20 4.98 12.64
N ALA A 33 4.58 4.66 11.42
CA ALA A 33 3.63 4.54 10.32
C ALA A 33 2.65 3.38 10.56
N PHE A 34 3.13 2.28 11.11
CA PHE A 34 2.30 1.13 11.45
C PHE A 34 1.27 1.50 12.52
N GLN A 35 1.71 2.16 13.59
CA GLN A 35 0.80 2.60 14.64
C GLN A 35 -0.26 3.55 14.08
N GLU A 36 0.17 4.52 13.28
CA GLU A 36 -0.76 5.47 12.66
C GLU A 36 -1.76 4.78 11.73
N THR A 37 -1.30 3.78 10.97
CA THR A 37 -2.17 3.00 10.09
C THR A 37 -3.30 2.36 10.86
N PHE A 38 -2.98 1.66 11.94
CA PHE A 38 -4.00 0.95 12.71
C PHE A 38 -4.81 1.86 13.62
N LEU A 39 -4.29 3.01 14.01
CA LEU A 39 -5.11 4.03 14.70
C LEU A 39 -6.17 4.60 13.76
N ARG A 40 -5.79 4.93 12.54
CA ARG A 40 -6.77 5.39 11.53
C ARG A 40 -7.78 4.30 11.22
N ALA A 41 -7.30 3.06 11.09
CA ALA A 41 -8.17 1.93 10.85
C ALA A 41 -9.17 1.76 12.00
N LEU A 42 -8.71 1.83 13.24
CA LEU A 42 -9.57 1.70 14.42
C LEU A 42 -10.68 2.77 14.44
N ARG A 43 -10.31 4.01 14.15
CA ARG A 43 -11.27 5.11 14.12
C ARG A 43 -12.32 4.97 13.03
N ALA A 44 -11.91 4.46 11.88
CA ALA A 44 -12.80 4.32 10.73
C ALA A 44 -13.58 3.01 10.72
N TYR A 45 -13.12 2.01 11.47
CA TYR A 45 -13.67 0.66 11.43
C TYR A 45 -15.17 0.60 11.72
N PRO A 46 -15.69 1.28 12.76
CA PRO A 46 -17.12 1.25 13.05
C PRO A 46 -18.00 1.85 11.95
N LYS A 47 -17.40 2.65 11.08
CA LYS A 47 -18.14 3.31 9.98
C LYS A 47 -18.20 2.45 8.71
N LEU A 48 -17.49 1.32 8.69
CA LEU A 48 -17.51 0.45 7.53
C LEU A 48 -18.86 -0.26 7.42
N ARG A 49 -19.36 -0.35 6.19
CA ARG A 49 -20.66 -0.93 5.93
C ARG A 49 -20.63 -2.46 5.82
N HIS A 50 -19.46 -3.00 5.47
CA HIS A 50 -19.28 -4.46 5.29
C HIS A 50 -17.83 -4.84 5.49
N GLY A 51 -17.59 -6.13 5.71
CA GLY A 51 -16.26 -6.68 5.94
C GLY A 51 -15.56 -7.21 4.70
N GLU A 52 -16.04 -6.84 3.50
CA GLU A 52 -15.40 -7.24 2.26
C GLU A 52 -14.21 -6.34 1.97
N HIS A 53 -13.15 -6.93 1.42
CA HIS A 53 -11.97 -6.20 0.97
C HIS A 53 -11.22 -5.46 2.08
N LEU A 54 -11.26 -5.98 3.31
CA LEU A 54 -10.57 -5.35 4.45
C LEU A 54 -9.06 -5.29 4.23
N ARG A 55 -8.49 -6.31 3.58
CA ARG A 55 -7.05 -6.33 3.28
C ARG A 55 -6.67 -5.16 2.37
N ALA A 56 -7.41 -4.96 1.29
CA ALA A 56 -7.16 -3.84 0.38
C ALA A 56 -7.37 -2.49 1.06
N TRP A 57 -8.37 -2.40 1.92
CA TRP A 57 -8.65 -1.20 2.70
C TRP A 57 -7.48 -0.85 3.62
N ALA A 58 -6.92 -1.85 4.32
CA ALA A 58 -5.75 -1.65 5.18
C ALA A 58 -4.54 -1.16 4.38
N TYR A 59 -4.27 -1.77 3.23
CA TYR A 59 -3.17 -1.34 2.36
C TYR A 59 -3.36 0.08 1.83
N THR A 60 -4.59 0.48 1.57
CA THR A 60 -4.87 1.85 1.12
C THR A 60 -4.49 2.87 2.19
N ILE A 61 -4.83 2.59 3.45
CA ILE A 61 -4.46 3.47 4.57
C ILE A 61 -2.94 3.52 4.71
N ALA A 62 -2.29 2.35 4.71
CA ALA A 62 -0.82 2.26 4.85
C ALA A 62 -0.11 2.96 3.70
N SER A 63 -0.60 2.81 2.48
CA SER A 63 -0.01 3.46 1.30
C SER A 63 -0.05 4.98 1.40
N ARG A 64 -1.17 5.54 1.85
CA ARG A 64 -1.29 6.98 2.04
C ARG A 64 -0.33 7.50 3.09
N ILE A 65 -0.20 6.77 4.19
CA ILE A 65 0.73 7.15 5.26
C ILE A 65 2.16 7.07 4.76
N ALA A 66 2.52 6.03 4.01
CA ALA A 66 3.86 5.89 3.45
C ALA A 66 4.19 7.04 2.50
N ILE A 67 3.25 7.45 1.66
CA ILE A 67 3.44 8.58 0.76
C ILE A 67 3.67 9.88 1.55
N ASP A 68 2.87 10.11 2.58
CA ASP A 68 2.99 11.31 3.41
C ASP A 68 4.34 11.32 4.13
N GLU A 69 4.80 10.18 4.64
CA GLU A 69 6.10 10.08 5.30
C GLU A 69 7.25 10.34 4.33
N HIS A 70 7.16 9.89 3.09
CA HIS A 70 8.18 10.17 2.08
C HIS A 70 8.30 11.64 1.76
N ARG A 71 7.21 12.40 1.88
CA ARG A 71 7.20 13.83 1.62
C ARG A 71 7.77 14.66 2.75
N ARG A 72 7.90 14.07 3.96
CA ARG A 72 8.47 14.79 5.10
C ARG A 72 9.99 14.91 4.93
N PRO A 73 10.56 16.12 5.11
CA PRO A 73 12.00 16.28 5.11
C PRO A 73 12.61 15.47 6.26
N ARG A 74 13.70 14.75 5.97
CA ARG A 74 14.43 14.03 7.00
C ARG A 74 15.56 14.89 7.54
N ALA A 75 15.71 14.89 8.86
CA ALA A 75 16.88 15.46 9.50
C ALA A 75 18.15 14.67 9.17
N ASP A 76 18.01 13.37 8.92
CA ASP A 76 19.10 12.48 8.54
C ASP A 76 18.84 11.91 7.15
N ALA A 77 19.74 12.19 6.22
CA ALA A 77 19.60 11.80 4.82
C ALA A 77 19.99 10.35 4.54
N GLU A 78 19.74 9.43 5.46
CA GLU A 78 19.98 8.02 5.20
C GLU A 78 18.79 7.45 4.43
N LEU A 79 19.08 7.03 3.21
CA LEU A 79 18.11 6.25 2.45
C LEU A 79 17.83 4.97 3.23
N PRO A 80 16.55 4.62 3.43
CA PRO A 80 16.23 3.36 4.10
C PRO A 80 16.89 2.23 3.31
N GLU A 81 17.63 1.38 4.00
CA GLU A 81 18.11 0.16 3.40
C GLU A 81 16.88 -0.62 2.92
N LEU A 82 16.81 -0.83 1.63
CA LEU A 82 15.82 -1.71 1.05
C LEU A 82 16.22 -3.14 1.36
N SER A 83 16.21 -3.49 2.65
CA SER A 83 16.39 -4.88 3.00
C SER A 83 15.12 -5.60 2.56
N SER A 84 15.29 -6.50 1.62
CA SER A 84 14.23 -7.36 1.16
C SER A 84 13.85 -8.32 2.28
N LEU A 85 12.96 -7.89 3.16
CA LEU A 85 12.51 -8.70 4.29
C LEU A 85 11.70 -9.92 3.86
N ASP A 86 11.21 -9.95 2.63
CA ASP A 86 10.47 -11.09 2.14
C ASP A 86 11.19 -11.88 1.05
N GLY A 87 12.46 -11.56 0.80
CA GLY A 87 13.26 -12.31 -0.15
C GLY A 87 12.79 -12.28 -1.59
N ARG A 88 12.00 -11.26 -1.97
CA ARG A 88 11.49 -11.14 -3.34
C ARG A 88 12.18 -9.98 -4.07
N PRO A 89 13.31 -10.25 -4.76
CA PRO A 89 14.00 -9.17 -5.49
C PRO A 89 13.12 -8.49 -6.54
N ALA A 90 12.28 -9.27 -7.21
CA ALA A 90 11.37 -8.74 -8.22
C ALA A 90 10.33 -7.78 -7.62
N PHE A 91 9.90 -8.05 -6.41
CA PHE A 91 8.93 -7.21 -5.71
C PHE A 91 9.55 -5.87 -5.31
N ALA A 92 10.76 -5.90 -4.75
CA ALA A 92 11.47 -4.67 -4.38
C ALA A 92 11.73 -3.80 -5.61
N GLN A 93 12.06 -4.43 -6.74
CA GLN A 93 12.26 -3.74 -8.00
C GLN A 93 10.96 -3.08 -8.50
N LEU A 94 9.85 -3.79 -8.39
CA LEU A 94 8.54 -3.25 -8.77
C LEU A 94 8.19 -2.01 -7.93
N GLU A 95 8.40 -2.06 -6.63
CA GLU A 95 8.13 -0.91 -5.77
C GLU A 95 9.00 0.29 -6.14
N HIS A 96 10.29 0.04 -6.40
CA HIS A 96 11.22 1.08 -6.78
C HIS A 96 10.79 1.76 -8.09
N LEU A 97 10.42 0.97 -9.09
CA LEU A 97 9.91 1.49 -10.35
C LEU A 97 8.61 2.26 -10.17
N ALA A 98 7.72 1.74 -9.34
CA ALA A 98 6.41 2.33 -9.10
C ALA A 98 6.50 3.67 -8.37
N ASP A 99 7.58 3.93 -7.64
CA ASP A 99 7.78 5.22 -6.97
C ASP A 99 7.85 6.40 -7.94
N GLN A 100 8.10 6.13 -9.21
CA GLN A 100 8.12 7.16 -10.25
C GLN A 100 6.74 7.49 -10.80
N LEU A 101 5.72 6.75 -10.37
CA LEU A 101 4.35 6.92 -10.86
C LEU A 101 3.56 7.91 -10.00
N PRO A 102 2.55 8.58 -10.60
CA PRO A 102 1.58 9.33 -9.80
C PRO A 102 0.94 8.43 -8.73
N PRO A 103 0.52 8.98 -7.58
CA PRO A 103 0.06 8.16 -6.46
C PRO A 103 -1.07 7.17 -6.78
N THR A 104 -2.05 7.58 -7.60
CA THR A 104 -3.16 6.69 -7.96
C THR A 104 -2.70 5.50 -8.80
N GLU A 105 -1.85 5.76 -9.79
CA GLU A 105 -1.28 4.71 -10.64
C GLU A 105 -0.36 3.80 -9.84
N ARG A 106 0.47 4.39 -8.98
CA ARG A 106 1.38 3.64 -8.12
C ARG A 106 0.63 2.67 -7.23
N ALA A 107 -0.40 3.14 -6.54
CA ALA A 107 -1.19 2.29 -5.66
C ALA A 107 -1.81 1.13 -6.43
N ALA A 108 -2.40 1.40 -7.60
CA ALA A 108 -3.03 0.35 -8.39
C ALA A 108 -2.02 -0.70 -8.87
N VAL A 109 -0.86 -0.27 -9.36
CA VAL A 109 0.18 -1.19 -9.84
C VAL A 109 0.74 -2.04 -8.69
N VAL A 110 1.09 -1.41 -7.58
CA VAL A 110 1.69 -2.12 -6.45
C VAL A 110 0.70 -3.09 -5.81
N LEU A 111 -0.54 -2.65 -5.59
CA LEU A 111 -1.53 -3.52 -4.97
C LEU A 111 -1.92 -4.69 -5.88
N ARG A 112 -2.01 -4.46 -7.19
CA ARG A 112 -2.35 -5.52 -8.13
C ARG A 112 -1.19 -6.48 -8.37
N SER A 113 -0.01 -5.97 -8.68
CA SER A 113 1.12 -6.79 -9.09
C SER A 113 1.98 -7.28 -7.93
N GLY A 114 2.07 -6.49 -6.86
CA GLY A 114 2.90 -6.82 -5.70
C GLY A 114 2.17 -7.63 -4.64
N TYR A 115 0.88 -7.35 -4.43
CA TYR A 115 0.09 -7.99 -3.38
C TYR A 115 -1.05 -8.84 -3.91
N ASP A 116 -1.17 -8.95 -5.21
CA ASP A 116 -2.13 -9.83 -5.88
C ASP A 116 -3.60 -9.54 -5.51
N LEU A 117 -3.92 -8.27 -5.26
CA LEU A 117 -5.29 -7.85 -5.04
C LEU A 117 -5.99 -7.70 -6.39
N ASP A 118 -7.28 -8.04 -6.45
CA ASP A 118 -8.02 -7.85 -7.68
C ASP A 118 -8.48 -6.40 -7.82
N TYR A 119 -8.90 -6.03 -9.04
CA TYR A 119 -9.28 -4.63 -9.32
C TYR A 119 -10.51 -4.19 -8.52
N ALA A 120 -11.44 -5.10 -8.24
CA ALA A 120 -12.62 -4.78 -7.44
C ALA A 120 -12.22 -4.43 -6.01
N GLU A 121 -11.30 -5.20 -5.42
CA GLU A 121 -10.78 -4.91 -4.08
C GLU A 121 -10.08 -3.56 -4.03
N ILE A 122 -9.22 -3.29 -5.01
CA ILE A 122 -8.48 -2.02 -5.08
C ILE A 122 -9.45 -0.86 -5.24
N GLY A 123 -10.43 -0.99 -6.14
CA GLY A 123 -11.42 0.06 -6.39
C GLY A 123 -12.25 0.36 -5.15
N THR A 124 -12.77 -0.67 -4.48
CA THR A 124 -13.56 -0.50 -3.27
C THR A 124 -12.76 0.19 -2.17
N ALA A 125 -11.52 -0.25 -1.95
CA ALA A 125 -10.68 0.30 -0.91
C ALA A 125 -10.34 1.78 -1.15
N ARG A 126 -10.22 2.19 -2.40
CA ARG A 126 -9.86 3.56 -2.75
C ARG A 126 -11.06 4.46 -3.02
N GLY A 127 -12.27 3.96 -2.76
CA GLY A 127 -13.49 4.74 -2.97
C GLY A 127 -13.85 4.92 -4.43
N SER A 128 -13.43 3.98 -5.30
CA SER A 128 -13.74 3.99 -6.71
C SER A 128 -14.31 2.62 -7.12
N ASN A 129 -14.00 2.14 -8.32
CA ASN A 129 -14.51 0.86 -8.79
C ASN A 129 -13.43 0.07 -9.54
N ALA A 130 -13.76 -1.16 -9.92
CA ALA A 130 -12.81 -2.04 -10.61
C ALA A 130 -12.31 -1.45 -11.92
N THR A 131 -13.18 -0.78 -12.67
CA THR A 131 -12.80 -0.15 -13.94
C THR A 131 -11.78 0.94 -13.74
N ALA A 132 -11.99 1.82 -12.76
CA ALA A 132 -11.03 2.89 -12.42
C ALA A 132 -9.69 2.31 -11.96
N ALA A 133 -9.72 1.25 -11.14
CA ALA A 133 -8.51 0.59 -10.68
C ALA A 133 -7.73 -0.03 -11.85
N ARG A 134 -8.44 -0.69 -12.77
CA ARG A 134 -7.82 -1.28 -13.96
C ARG A 134 -7.20 -0.22 -14.86
N GLN A 135 -7.89 0.89 -15.06
CA GLN A 135 -7.38 2.00 -15.86
C GLN A 135 -6.12 2.60 -15.24
N ALA A 136 -6.12 2.79 -13.92
CA ALA A 136 -4.95 3.32 -13.21
C ALA A 136 -3.76 2.37 -13.32
N ALA A 137 -3.97 1.07 -13.13
CA ALA A 137 -2.89 0.08 -13.27
C ALA A 137 -2.36 0.05 -14.70
N SER A 138 -3.25 0.06 -15.69
CA SER A 138 -2.84 0.05 -17.11
C SER A 138 -2.05 1.31 -17.47
N ALA A 139 -2.49 2.47 -17.01
CA ALA A 139 -1.78 3.73 -17.25
C ALA A 139 -0.39 3.69 -16.59
N GLY A 140 -0.30 3.18 -15.38
CA GLY A 140 0.97 3.05 -14.68
C GLY A 140 1.95 2.15 -15.43
N ILE A 141 1.48 0.99 -15.89
CA ILE A 141 2.32 0.05 -16.64
C ILE A 141 2.80 0.69 -17.94
N ARG A 142 1.93 1.42 -18.64
CA ARG A 142 2.33 2.11 -19.89
C ARG A 142 3.42 3.16 -19.63
N ARG A 143 3.31 3.90 -18.53
CA ARG A 143 4.35 4.88 -18.16
C ARG A 143 5.69 4.20 -17.88
N LEU A 144 5.68 3.08 -17.17
CA LEU A 144 6.90 2.33 -16.87
C LEU A 144 7.54 1.80 -18.15
N ARG A 145 6.73 1.26 -19.07
CA ARG A 145 7.25 0.75 -20.36
C ARG A 145 7.87 1.85 -21.21
N ARG A 146 7.29 3.04 -21.21
CA ARG A 146 7.85 4.18 -21.95
C ARG A 146 9.21 4.60 -21.40
N LYS A 147 9.37 4.56 -20.08
CA LYS A 147 10.66 4.88 -19.46
C LYS A 147 11.73 3.86 -19.78
N GLU A 148 11.36 2.59 -19.85
CA GLU A 148 12.31 1.53 -20.22
C GLU A 148 12.73 1.62 -21.68
N ALA A 149 11.86 2.11 -22.54
CA ALA A 149 12.13 2.24 -23.97
C ALA A 149 13.05 3.42 -24.31
N GLN A 150 13.30 4.31 -23.35
CA GLN A 150 14.23 5.42 -23.51
C GLN A 150 15.58 5.04 -22.91
#